data_60087127a7956792f976778fdbd6a273
#
_entry.id   60087127a7956792f976778fdbd6a273
#
_cell.length_a   1.000
_cell.length_b   1.000
_cell.length_c   1.000
_cell.angle_alpha   90.00
_cell.angle_beta   90.00
_cell.angle_gamma   90.00
#
_symmetry.space_group_name_H-M   'P 1'
#
loop_
_entity.id
_entity.type
_entity.pdbx_description
1 polymer ?
#
loop_
_entity_poly.entity_id
_entity_poly.type
_entity_poly.pdbx_seq_one_letter_code
_entity_poly.pdbx_strand_id
1 'polypeptide(L)'
;MEIVAKRIYREIENILIRNNKVPNNVNQKVNNIFKCVQALKSYCQQHSDLHYNLIVEYYETPFTINRDQKLKQFADKYSINISHVYLIRREILLRFLVMLQQKKLYTIPVENA
;
A
#
# COMPACT_ATOMS: atom_id res chain seq x y z
N MET A 1 18.63 -10.82 2.05
CA MET A 1 17.33 -10.22 2.33
C MET A 1 17.45 -8.70 2.25
N GLU A 2 16.68 -8.12 1.41
CA GLU A 2 16.75 -6.68 1.21
C GLU A 2 15.98 -5.95 2.31
N ILE A 3 16.64 -5.00 2.96
CA ILE A 3 16.00 -4.19 4.01
C ILE A 3 15.58 -2.87 3.38
N VAL A 4 14.28 -2.66 3.30
CA VAL A 4 13.74 -1.39 2.81
C VAL A 4 13.64 -0.42 3.99
N ALA A 5 14.25 0.76 3.85
CA ALA A 5 14.25 1.77 4.90
C ALA A 5 12.82 2.22 5.23
N LYS A 6 12.59 2.58 6.48
CA LYS A 6 11.26 3.03 6.95
C LYS A 6 10.70 4.18 6.11
N ARG A 7 11.56 5.11 5.68
CA ARG A 7 11.11 6.23 4.86
C ARG A 7 10.60 5.79 3.50
N ILE A 8 11.18 4.72 2.92
CA ILE A 8 10.72 4.17 1.65
C ILE A 8 9.30 3.60 1.81
N TYR A 9 9.08 2.81 2.85
CA TYR A 9 7.74 2.31 3.17
C TYR A 9 6.74 3.45 3.32
N ARG A 10 7.13 4.52 4.02
CA ARG A 10 6.25 5.67 4.22
C ARG A 10 5.92 6.37 2.91
N GLU A 11 6.92 6.55 2.04
CA GLU A 11 6.68 7.14 0.71
C GLU A 11 5.74 6.28 -0.13
N ILE A 12 5.97 4.98 -0.17
CA ILE A 12 5.13 4.04 -0.93
C ILE A 12 3.70 4.04 -0.38
N GLU A 13 3.56 4.03 0.93
CA GLU A 13 2.24 4.08 1.57
C GLU A 13 1.51 5.38 1.23
N ASN A 14 2.21 6.50 1.22
CA ASN A 14 1.61 7.79 0.85
C ASN A 14 1.18 7.80 -0.62
N ILE A 15 1.95 7.18 -1.50
CA ILE A 15 1.57 7.05 -2.92
C ILE A 15 0.28 6.22 -3.03
N LEU A 16 0.20 5.12 -2.30
CA LEU A 16 -0.98 4.25 -2.31
C LEU A 16 -2.21 5.01 -1.80
N ILE A 17 -2.08 5.73 -0.69
CA ILE A 17 -3.18 6.51 -0.11
C ILE A 17 -3.68 7.57 -1.07
N ARG A 18 -2.78 8.28 -1.74
CA ARG A 18 -3.15 9.39 -2.63
C ARG A 18 -3.73 8.93 -3.97
N ASN A 19 -3.47 7.69 -4.39
CA ASN A 19 -3.80 7.23 -5.74
C ASN A 19 -4.81 6.08 -5.76
N ASN A 20 -5.58 5.90 -4.70
CA ASN A 20 -6.60 4.84 -4.66
C ASN A 20 -7.96 5.27 -5.22
N LYS A 21 -8.08 6.50 -5.72
CA LYS A 21 -9.29 7.03 -6.33
C LYS A 21 -9.02 7.38 -7.78
N VAL A 22 -10.08 7.34 -8.61
CA VAL A 22 -9.97 7.70 -10.01
C VAL A 22 -9.40 9.12 -10.14
N PRO A 23 -8.31 9.31 -10.90
CA PRO A 23 -7.71 10.64 -11.05
C PRO A 23 -8.64 11.61 -11.78
N ASN A 24 -8.63 12.88 -11.34
CA ASN A 24 -9.42 13.93 -11.96
C ASN A 24 -8.68 14.65 -13.09
N ASN A 25 -7.45 14.29 -13.35
CA ASN A 25 -6.64 14.97 -14.37
C ASN A 25 -6.11 13.97 -15.40
N VAL A 26 -5.52 14.52 -16.47
CA VAL A 26 -5.00 13.72 -17.57
C VAL A 26 -3.50 13.45 -17.45
N ASN A 27 -2.92 13.63 -16.28
CA ASN A 27 -1.50 13.35 -16.07
C ASN A 27 -1.24 11.85 -16.23
N GLN A 28 -0.40 11.51 -17.21
CA GLN A 28 -0.14 10.11 -17.55
C GLN A 28 0.51 9.34 -16.40
N LYS A 29 1.41 9.98 -15.66
CA LYS A 29 2.06 9.34 -14.51
C LYS A 29 1.06 8.99 -13.43
N VAL A 30 0.17 9.92 -13.10
CA VAL A 30 -0.89 9.70 -12.09
C VAL A 30 -1.81 8.57 -12.53
N ASN A 31 -2.21 8.55 -13.80
CA ASN A 31 -3.05 7.49 -14.34
C ASN A 31 -2.35 6.13 -14.28
N ASN A 32 -1.07 6.09 -14.58
CA ASN A 32 -0.29 4.84 -14.53
C ASN A 32 -0.13 4.33 -13.08
N ILE A 33 0.06 5.24 -12.12
CA ILE A 33 0.10 4.87 -10.71
C ILE A 33 -1.26 4.30 -10.26
N PHE A 34 -2.35 4.95 -10.66
CA PHE A 34 -3.69 4.47 -10.36
C PHE A 34 -3.91 3.05 -10.91
N LYS A 35 -3.45 2.79 -12.13
CA LYS A 35 -3.53 1.44 -12.73
C LYS A 35 -2.76 0.42 -11.90
N CYS A 36 -1.59 0.80 -11.36
CA CYS A 36 -0.84 -0.07 -10.46
C CYS A 36 -1.63 -0.38 -9.17
N VAL A 37 -2.32 0.61 -8.61
CA VAL A 37 -3.16 0.39 -7.43
C VAL A 37 -4.28 -0.60 -7.77
N GLN A 38 -4.93 -0.45 -8.92
CA GLN A 38 -5.99 -1.37 -9.33
C GLN A 38 -5.44 -2.79 -9.55
N ALA A 39 -4.28 -2.92 -10.15
CA ALA A 39 -3.63 -4.21 -10.35
C ALA A 39 -3.26 -4.87 -9.01
N LEU A 40 -2.78 -4.07 -8.04
CA LEU A 40 -2.49 -4.55 -6.70
C LEU A 40 -3.75 -5.09 -6.01
N LYS A 41 -4.84 -4.35 -6.09
CA LYS A 41 -6.12 -4.77 -5.51
C LYS A 41 -6.61 -6.08 -6.14
N SER A 42 -6.56 -6.18 -7.46
CA SER A 42 -6.98 -7.39 -8.18
C SER A 42 -6.13 -8.59 -7.77
N TYR A 43 -4.82 -8.39 -7.67
CA TYR A 43 -3.93 -9.45 -7.23
C TYR A 43 -4.29 -9.94 -5.83
N CYS A 44 -4.48 -9.02 -4.88
CA CYS A 44 -4.82 -9.37 -3.51
C CYS A 44 -6.18 -10.04 -3.43
N GLN A 45 -7.16 -9.57 -4.21
CA GLN A 45 -8.49 -10.17 -4.24
C GLN A 45 -8.45 -11.64 -4.66
N GLN A 46 -7.54 -11.98 -5.58
CA GLN A 46 -7.39 -13.34 -6.08
C GLN A 46 -6.57 -14.25 -5.15
N HIS A 47 -5.70 -13.69 -4.33
CA HIS A 47 -4.72 -14.47 -3.58
C HIS A 47 -4.89 -14.43 -2.06
N SER A 48 -5.51 -13.40 -1.49
CA SER A 48 -5.65 -13.29 -0.05
C SER A 48 -6.73 -12.29 0.33
N ASP A 49 -7.80 -12.80 0.93
CA ASP A 49 -8.90 -11.95 1.39
C ASP A 49 -8.44 -10.92 2.44
N LEU A 50 -7.54 -11.32 3.35
CA LEU A 50 -7.05 -10.40 4.38
C LEU A 50 -6.27 -9.23 3.78
N HIS A 51 -5.42 -9.50 2.78
CA HIS A 51 -4.68 -8.44 2.10
C HIS A 51 -5.63 -7.49 1.37
N TYR A 52 -6.60 -8.04 0.66
CA TYR A 52 -7.59 -7.24 -0.04
C TYR A 52 -8.40 -6.38 0.94
N ASN A 53 -8.86 -6.98 2.03
CA ASN A 53 -9.66 -6.28 3.04
C ASN A 53 -8.86 -5.17 3.70
N LEU A 54 -7.55 -5.36 3.92
CA LEU A 54 -6.71 -4.30 4.47
C LEU A 54 -6.63 -3.11 3.52
N ILE A 55 -6.49 -3.36 2.21
CA ILE A 55 -6.47 -2.28 1.23
C ILE A 55 -7.78 -1.48 1.30
N VAL A 56 -8.90 -2.17 1.25
CA VAL A 56 -10.22 -1.52 1.23
C VAL A 56 -10.52 -0.79 2.54
N GLU A 57 -10.26 -1.43 3.66
CA GLU A 57 -10.70 -0.90 4.96
C GLU A 57 -9.69 0.06 5.58
N TYR A 58 -8.42 -0.08 5.26
CA TYR A 58 -7.38 0.76 5.84
C TYR A 58 -6.98 1.91 4.91
N TYR A 59 -6.73 1.62 3.62
CA TYR A 59 -6.21 2.62 2.68
C TYR A 59 -7.29 3.41 1.96
N GLU A 60 -8.46 2.82 1.72
CA GLU A 60 -9.52 3.51 0.98
C GLU A 60 -10.47 4.31 1.86
N THR A 61 -10.46 4.10 3.17
CA THR A 61 -11.30 4.84 4.10
C THR A 61 -10.52 6.02 4.69
N PRO A 62 -11.19 7.13 5.04
CA PRO A 62 -10.51 8.27 5.64
C PRO A 62 -9.81 7.91 6.96
N PHE A 63 -8.66 8.55 7.20
CA PHE A 63 -7.94 8.39 8.46
C PHE A 63 -8.53 9.36 9.50
N THR A 64 -9.61 8.95 10.15
CA THR A 64 -10.26 9.73 11.22
C THR A 64 -9.62 9.47 12.58
N ILE A 65 -8.82 8.43 12.69
CA ILE A 65 -8.04 8.07 13.86
C ILE A 65 -6.59 7.83 13.42
N ASN A 66 -5.68 7.70 14.37
CA ASN A 66 -4.28 7.47 13.98
C ASN A 66 -4.11 6.08 13.35
N ARG A 67 -2.98 5.91 12.62
CA ARG A 67 -2.72 4.69 11.86
C ARG A 67 -2.66 3.43 12.74
N ASP A 68 -2.03 3.53 13.90
CA ASP A 68 -1.89 2.37 14.79
C ASP A 68 -3.23 1.93 15.33
N GLN A 69 -4.10 2.86 15.70
CA GLN A 69 -5.45 2.52 16.13
C GLN A 69 -6.27 1.87 15.02
N LYS A 70 -6.11 2.36 13.79
CA LYS A 70 -6.82 1.81 12.63
C LYS A 70 -6.39 0.38 12.34
N LEU A 71 -5.08 0.12 12.41
CA LEU A 71 -4.54 -1.24 12.26
C LEU A 71 -5.00 -2.16 13.38
N LYS A 72 -5.07 -1.65 14.62
CA LYS A 72 -5.54 -2.42 15.76
C LYS A 72 -7.02 -2.77 15.61
N GLN A 73 -7.84 -1.85 15.12
CA GLN A 73 -9.25 -2.13 14.85
C GLN A 73 -9.40 -3.23 13.79
N PHE A 74 -8.56 -3.22 12.78
CA PHE A 74 -8.55 -4.27 11.76
C PHE A 74 -8.19 -5.63 12.39
N ALA A 75 -7.17 -5.67 13.23
CA ALA A 75 -6.76 -6.89 13.93
C ALA A 75 -7.91 -7.45 14.77
N ASP A 76 -8.58 -6.58 15.52
CA ASP A 76 -9.72 -6.97 16.38
C ASP A 76 -10.89 -7.49 15.53
N LYS A 77 -11.19 -6.82 14.43
CA LYS A 77 -12.29 -7.20 13.55
C LYS A 77 -12.12 -8.60 12.97
N TYR A 78 -10.90 -8.95 12.58
CA TYR A 78 -10.62 -10.24 11.96
C TYR A 78 -10.03 -11.27 12.92
N SER A 79 -9.98 -10.93 14.21
CA SER A 79 -9.47 -11.83 15.27
C SER A 79 -8.08 -12.35 14.98
N ILE A 80 -7.20 -11.47 14.52
CA ILE A 80 -5.81 -11.81 14.22
C ILE A 80 -4.88 -10.95 15.09
N ASN A 81 -3.63 -11.41 15.22
CA ASN A 81 -2.60 -10.69 15.95
C ASN A 81 -2.22 -9.40 15.23
N ILE A 82 -1.96 -8.34 16.01
CA ILE A 82 -1.51 -7.07 15.42
C ILE A 82 -0.21 -7.23 14.63
N SER A 83 0.69 -8.12 15.08
CA SER A 83 1.93 -8.40 14.34
C SER A 83 1.64 -8.99 12.95
N HIS A 84 0.56 -9.76 12.82
CA HIS A 84 0.14 -10.30 11.53
C HIS A 84 -0.38 -9.18 10.61
N VAL A 85 -1.09 -8.21 11.16
CA VAL A 85 -1.55 -7.04 10.39
C VAL A 85 -0.37 -6.25 9.85
N TYR A 86 0.66 -6.02 10.67
CA TYR A 86 1.87 -5.34 10.21
C TYR A 86 2.58 -6.11 9.11
N LEU A 87 2.60 -7.44 9.19
CA LEU A 87 3.18 -8.28 8.16
C LEU A 87 2.40 -8.14 6.84
N ILE A 88 1.07 -8.21 6.90
CA ILE A 88 0.21 -8.05 5.73
C ILE A 88 0.45 -6.68 5.08
N ARG A 89 0.50 -5.62 5.90
CA ARG A 89 0.77 -4.27 5.43
C ARG A 89 2.11 -4.20 4.70
N ARG A 90 3.15 -4.79 5.28
CA ARG A 90 4.48 -4.83 4.66
C ARG A 90 4.44 -5.52 3.32
N GLU A 91 3.78 -6.67 3.23
CA GLU A 91 3.68 -7.42 1.99
C GLU A 91 2.96 -6.65 0.90
N ILE A 92 1.88 -5.94 1.24
CA ILE A 92 1.15 -5.07 0.32
C ILE A 92 2.08 -3.97 -0.21
N LEU A 93 2.79 -3.29 0.67
CA LEU A 93 3.66 -2.17 0.29
C LEU A 93 4.85 -2.64 -0.55
N LEU A 94 5.45 -3.79 -0.23
CA LEU A 94 6.55 -4.35 -1.01
C LEU A 94 6.09 -4.72 -2.43
N ARG A 95 4.92 -5.34 -2.54
CA ARG A 95 4.37 -5.67 -3.87
C ARG A 95 4.08 -4.42 -4.68
N PHE A 96 3.51 -3.41 -4.05
CA PHE A 96 3.24 -2.14 -4.71
C PHE A 96 4.54 -1.47 -5.17
N LEU A 97 5.56 -1.47 -4.33
CA LEU A 97 6.89 -0.95 -4.67
C LEU A 97 7.44 -1.65 -5.92
N VAL A 98 7.39 -2.98 -5.95
CA VAL A 98 7.89 -3.74 -7.11
C VAL A 98 7.12 -3.37 -8.37
N MET A 99 5.79 -3.26 -8.28
CA MET A 99 4.96 -2.87 -9.42
C MET A 99 5.32 -1.48 -9.95
N LEU A 100 5.52 -0.52 -9.04
CA LEU A 100 5.91 0.84 -9.42
C LEU A 100 7.29 0.86 -10.08
N GLN A 101 8.23 0.08 -9.57
CA GLN A 101 9.57 -0.01 -10.15
C GLN A 101 9.53 -0.64 -11.55
N GLN A 102 8.76 -1.70 -11.73
CA GLN A 102 8.62 -2.36 -13.02
C GLN A 102 8.04 -1.43 -14.09
N LYS A 103 7.19 -0.51 -13.69
CA LYS A 103 6.59 0.49 -14.58
C LYS A 103 7.39 1.78 -14.64
N LYS A 104 8.56 1.83 -13.98
CA LYS A 104 9.43 3.01 -13.92
C LYS A 104 8.72 4.24 -13.34
N LEU A 105 7.80 4.01 -12.42
CA LEU A 105 7.03 5.06 -11.75
C LEU A 105 7.64 5.48 -10.43
N TYR A 106 8.58 4.70 -9.91
CA TYR A 106 9.27 4.99 -8.66
C TYR A 106 10.67 4.42 -8.71
N THR A 107 11.62 5.19 -8.25
CA THR A 107 13.02 4.77 -8.10
C THR A 107 13.43 4.97 -6.65
N ILE A 108 13.99 3.94 -6.03
CA ILE A 108 14.50 4.06 -4.67
C ILE A 108 15.68 5.04 -4.70
N PRO A 109 15.64 6.10 -3.86
CA PRO A 109 16.75 7.06 -3.79
C PRO A 109 18.04 6.38 -3.41
N VAL A 110 19.11 6.67 -4.15
CA VAL A 110 20.45 6.19 -3.82
C VAL A 110 20.99 7.10 -2.72
N GLU A 111 21.32 6.51 -1.58
CA GLU A 111 21.97 7.25 -0.51
C GLU A 111 23.47 7.28 -0.79
N ASN A 112 23.99 8.50 -0.94
CA ASN A 112 25.43 8.67 -1.01
C ASN A 112 26.00 8.50 0.39
N ALA A 113 26.84 7.53 0.51
CA ALA A 113 27.56 7.29 1.76
C ALA A 113 28.46 8.49 2.07
#